data_7697dd6ee69808bac5939ad1054e8af7
#
_entry.id   7697dd6ee69808bac5939ad1054e8af7
#
_cell.length_a   1.000
_cell.length_b   1.000
_cell.length_c   1.000
_cell.angle_alpha   90.00
_cell.angle_beta   90.00
_cell.angle_gamma   90.00
#
_symmetry.space_group_name_H-M   'P 1'
#
loop_
_entity.id
_entity.type
_entity.pdbx_description
1 polymer ?
#
loop_
_entity_poly.entity_id
_entity_poly.type
_entity_poly.pdbx_seq_one_letter_code
_entity_poly.pdbx_strand_id
1 'polypeptide(L)'
;MFLCLLICSLPSFALDRSRVEGYLLPNGLQVILKSGYERDHVAIRLVVGVGLDDFGCEQKELPHLLEHLLFTGIDETGEGGLEERLQSLGGEWNAYTSSADTTFVIEAPARNQRKVLDLLLAIVRDTRIDAKALATAKHIIEREDGGHYGHLQRWLDRQDIGHPASDQLATELGLKCPERSNVADMTLEQVKTLREHWYAANNMTLIVVGGLDRLLPAYLERTFGELPATEPEERRTLESISQQAEQRRDLTRGLLGDSVKLHWLFIEPVLDSDHQQTLDLLSRYLDWAVYDQLRLRNGLSYGPSVQRESFGDSGMLSLNADLEREDVDQAVKVMQQLFDHLRKEGLDPDTFARIKDAAVAKESWSTQGNSALADYYWGALSDYNNGRFADPARMLRQVTLEEANAALKELLKDQGYLRIEKPFLGYDELYGLVALLLGLILALGLLRWRRHKPERPSGATRKR
;
A
#
# COMPACT_ATOMS: atom_id res chain seq x y z
N MET A 1 -17.33 27.44 -58.32
CA MET A 1 -16.69 28.22 -57.27
C MET A 1 -16.67 27.31 -55.98
N PHE A 2 -15.62 26.50 -55.85
CA PHE A 2 -15.46 25.59 -54.70
C PHE A 2 -14.75 26.35 -53.58
N LEU A 3 -15.45 26.56 -52.50
CA LEU A 3 -14.89 27.15 -51.26
C LEU A 3 -14.18 26.04 -50.46
N CYS A 4 -12.85 25.95 -50.58
CA CYS A 4 -12.04 25.11 -49.70
C CYS A 4 -12.05 25.71 -48.30
N LEU A 5 -12.81 25.09 -47.37
CA LEU A 5 -12.67 25.32 -45.94
C LEU A 5 -11.32 24.73 -45.47
N LEU A 6 -10.31 25.57 -45.29
CA LEU A 6 -9.11 25.24 -44.55
C LEU A 6 -9.53 25.10 -43.08
N ILE A 7 -9.73 23.87 -42.66
CA ILE A 7 -9.79 23.52 -41.22
C ILE A 7 -8.36 23.66 -40.72
N CYS A 8 -8.00 24.80 -40.14
CA CYS A 8 -6.83 24.95 -39.31
C CYS A 8 -7.03 24.06 -38.07
N SER A 9 -6.50 22.85 -38.09
CA SER A 9 -6.30 22.06 -36.86
C SER A 9 -5.31 22.83 -35.98
N LEU A 10 -5.84 23.57 -35.01
CA LEU A 10 -5.03 24.12 -33.94
C LEU A 10 -4.35 22.93 -33.26
N PRO A 11 -3.03 22.94 -33.11
CA PRO A 11 -2.36 21.89 -32.34
C PRO A 11 -2.95 21.90 -30.93
N SER A 12 -3.60 20.83 -30.57
CA SER A 12 -3.96 20.56 -29.17
C SER A 12 -2.63 20.42 -28.44
N PHE A 13 -2.19 21.48 -27.75
CA PHE A 13 -1.04 21.38 -26.85
C PHE A 13 -1.45 20.50 -25.70
N ALA A 14 -1.09 19.23 -25.77
CA ALA A 14 -1.16 18.35 -24.62
C ALA A 14 -0.39 19.02 -23.47
N LEU A 15 -0.95 19.00 -22.27
CA LEU A 15 -0.30 19.54 -21.09
C LEU A 15 1.03 18.80 -20.87
N ASP A 16 2.14 19.54 -20.98
CA ASP A 16 3.46 18.97 -20.64
C ASP A 16 3.55 18.77 -19.12
N ARG A 17 3.27 17.55 -18.68
CA ARG A 17 3.26 17.16 -17.27
C ARG A 17 4.66 17.19 -16.62
N SER A 18 5.70 17.02 -17.40
CA SER A 18 7.08 17.00 -16.88
C SER A 18 7.58 18.38 -16.44
N ARG A 19 6.98 19.46 -16.96
CA ARG A 19 7.41 20.83 -16.69
C ARG A 19 6.46 21.51 -15.70
N VAL A 20 7.01 22.03 -14.62
CA VAL A 20 6.30 22.76 -13.57
C VAL A 20 6.95 24.10 -13.29
N GLU A 21 6.22 25.02 -12.65
CA GLU A 21 6.80 26.18 -12.00
C GLU A 21 7.23 25.77 -10.60
N GLY A 22 8.54 25.65 -10.36
CA GLY A 22 9.10 25.25 -9.09
C GLY A 22 10.12 26.25 -8.59
N TYR A 23 10.03 26.60 -7.29
CA TYR A 23 10.92 27.54 -6.64
C TYR A 23 10.97 27.28 -5.12
N LEU A 24 11.99 27.84 -4.47
CA LEU A 24 12.12 27.86 -3.01
C LEU A 24 11.67 29.20 -2.47
N LEU A 25 10.89 29.19 -1.39
CA LEU A 25 10.64 30.38 -0.58
C LEU A 25 11.91 30.75 0.23
N PRO A 26 12.00 31.99 0.74
CA PRO A 26 13.17 32.43 1.53
C PRO A 26 13.48 31.56 2.75
N ASN A 27 12.48 30.90 3.32
CA ASN A 27 12.62 29.96 4.44
C ASN A 27 12.93 28.52 4.01
N GLY A 28 13.18 28.27 2.72
CA GLY A 28 13.54 26.96 2.20
C GLY A 28 12.37 26.06 1.82
N LEU A 29 11.11 26.48 2.02
CA LEU A 29 9.96 25.69 1.59
C LEU A 29 9.95 25.57 0.07
N GLN A 30 9.88 24.33 -0.43
CA GLN A 30 9.76 24.05 -1.86
C GLN A 30 8.31 24.23 -2.32
N VAL A 31 8.12 25.00 -3.38
CA VAL A 31 6.80 25.20 -4.01
C VAL A 31 6.81 24.65 -5.43
N ILE A 32 5.81 23.86 -5.76
CA ILE A 32 5.57 23.30 -7.11
C ILE A 32 4.18 23.71 -7.54
N LEU A 33 4.09 24.52 -8.59
CA LEU A 33 2.84 25.00 -9.14
C LEU A 33 2.65 24.46 -10.57
N LYS A 34 1.44 23.98 -10.83
CA LYS A 34 1.05 23.49 -12.16
C LYS A 34 -0.35 23.93 -12.55
N SER A 35 -0.50 24.69 -13.63
CA SER A 35 -1.82 24.86 -14.23
C SER A 35 -2.34 23.52 -14.72
N GLY A 36 -3.48 23.11 -14.18
CA GLY A 36 -4.05 21.78 -14.38
C GLY A 36 -5.02 21.68 -15.54
N TYR A 37 -5.70 20.55 -15.60
CA TYR A 37 -6.72 20.26 -16.60
C TYR A 37 -8.03 21.02 -16.33
N GLU A 38 -8.50 21.01 -15.07
CA GLU A 38 -9.72 21.68 -14.63
C GLU A 38 -9.37 23.02 -13.98
N ARG A 39 -9.99 24.10 -14.50
CA ARG A 39 -9.75 25.46 -13.98
C ARG A 39 -10.55 25.81 -12.75
N ASP A 40 -11.65 25.10 -12.51
CA ASP A 40 -12.54 25.36 -11.37
C ASP A 40 -12.15 24.54 -10.13
N HIS A 41 -11.17 23.68 -10.25
CA HIS A 41 -10.69 22.78 -9.20
C HIS A 41 -9.21 22.99 -8.93
N VAL A 42 -8.80 22.80 -7.68
CA VAL A 42 -7.40 22.79 -7.23
C VAL A 42 -7.14 21.59 -6.33
N ALA A 43 -6.06 20.87 -6.64
CA ALA A 43 -5.50 19.79 -5.83
C ALA A 43 -4.24 20.30 -5.14
N ILE A 44 -4.18 20.13 -3.81
CA ILE A 44 -3.09 20.60 -2.96
C ILE A 44 -2.49 19.40 -2.23
N ARG A 45 -1.15 19.32 -2.22
CA ARG A 45 -0.40 18.37 -1.41
C ARG A 45 0.64 19.14 -0.62
N LEU A 46 0.62 19.04 0.71
CA LEU A 46 1.72 19.51 1.55
C LEU A 46 2.45 18.27 2.06
N VAL A 47 3.63 18.06 1.54
CA VAL A 47 4.49 16.92 1.87
C VAL A 47 5.49 17.38 2.92
N VAL A 48 5.51 16.73 4.08
CA VAL A 48 6.50 16.91 5.13
C VAL A 48 7.45 15.72 5.06
N GLY A 49 8.73 15.97 4.91
CA GLY A 49 9.75 14.92 4.74
C GLY A 49 10.05 14.18 6.05
N VAL A 50 9.02 13.60 6.68
CA VAL A 50 9.13 12.75 7.86
C VAL A 50 8.11 11.64 7.80
N GLY A 51 8.56 10.39 7.93
CA GLY A 51 7.74 9.20 7.91
C GLY A 51 8.11 8.19 8.99
N LEU A 52 7.51 7.01 8.92
CA LEU A 52 7.68 5.96 9.92
C LEU A 52 9.13 5.46 10.02
N ASP A 53 9.88 5.45 8.91
CA ASP A 53 11.24 4.91 8.87
C ASP A 53 12.31 5.89 9.39
N ASP A 54 11.94 7.15 9.66
CA ASP A 54 12.86 8.13 10.26
C ASP A 54 13.08 7.90 11.77
N PHE A 55 12.31 6.98 12.38
CA PHE A 55 12.36 6.68 13.81
C PHE A 55 12.71 5.23 14.08
N GLY A 56 13.37 4.98 15.22
CA GLY A 56 13.57 3.62 15.71
C GLY A 56 12.26 2.91 16.02
N CYS A 57 12.27 1.57 16.05
CA CYS A 57 11.07 0.74 16.16
C CYS A 57 10.13 1.10 17.33
N GLU A 58 10.67 1.60 18.44
CA GLU A 58 9.86 2.01 19.60
C GLU A 58 9.09 3.33 19.39
N GLN A 59 9.50 4.11 18.40
CA GLN A 59 8.98 5.46 18.16
C GLN A 59 8.45 5.67 16.75
N LYS A 60 8.40 4.63 15.93
CA LYS A 60 8.05 4.74 14.50
C LYS A 60 6.66 5.32 14.24
N GLU A 61 5.73 5.19 15.18
CA GLU A 61 4.37 5.74 15.06
C GLU A 61 4.27 7.24 15.47
N LEU A 62 5.38 7.88 15.88
CA LEU A 62 5.35 9.30 16.24
C LEU A 62 4.87 10.22 15.11
N PRO A 63 5.28 10.07 13.84
CA PRO A 63 4.76 10.86 12.74
C PRO A 63 3.25 10.69 12.55
N HIS A 64 2.76 9.45 12.58
CA HIS A 64 1.35 9.11 12.49
C HIS A 64 0.53 9.70 13.66
N LEU A 65 1.05 9.59 14.88
CA LEU A 65 0.44 10.20 16.05
C LEU A 65 0.37 11.73 15.93
N LEU A 66 1.41 12.40 15.41
CA LEU A 66 1.39 13.84 15.18
C LEU A 66 0.38 14.20 14.08
N GLU A 67 0.26 13.41 13.01
CA GLU A 67 -0.75 13.62 11.99
C GLU A 67 -2.15 13.71 12.62
N HIS A 68 -2.59 12.70 13.39
CA HIS A 68 -3.87 12.72 14.10
C HIS A 68 -4.03 13.96 15.00
N LEU A 69 -2.98 14.33 15.71
CA LEU A 69 -3.01 15.49 16.62
C LEU A 69 -3.15 16.82 15.91
N LEU A 70 -2.65 16.95 14.71
CA LEU A 70 -2.76 18.19 13.93
C LEU A 70 -4.21 18.47 13.51
N PHE A 71 -5.03 17.44 13.34
CA PHE A 71 -6.44 17.61 12.99
C PHE A 71 -7.35 17.84 14.20
N THR A 72 -7.02 17.28 15.36
CA THR A 72 -7.83 17.40 16.57
C THR A 72 -7.64 18.72 17.31
N GLY A 73 -6.55 19.43 17.07
CA GLY A 73 -6.12 20.58 17.89
C GLY A 73 -6.42 21.98 17.32
N ILE A 74 -7.08 22.10 16.15
CA ILE A 74 -7.36 23.41 15.54
C ILE A 74 -8.50 24.12 16.21
N ASP A 75 -9.52 23.40 16.65
CA ASP A 75 -10.60 23.98 17.38
C ASP A 75 -11.07 23.11 18.56
N GLU A 76 -11.77 23.73 19.48
CA GLU A 76 -12.20 23.08 20.72
C GLU A 76 -13.24 21.97 20.50
N THR A 77 -13.80 21.86 19.30
CA THR A 77 -14.82 20.89 18.91
C THR A 77 -14.23 19.57 18.38
N GLY A 78 -12.91 19.53 18.12
CA GLY A 78 -12.18 18.35 17.62
C GLY A 78 -12.20 18.23 16.08
N GLU A 79 -11.94 17.03 15.58
CA GLU A 79 -11.81 16.78 14.13
C GLU A 79 -13.04 17.22 13.32
N GLY A 80 -14.26 17.09 13.88
CA GLY A 80 -15.48 17.49 13.20
C GLY A 80 -15.55 18.99 12.87
N GLY A 81 -14.92 19.87 13.67
CA GLY A 81 -14.89 21.31 13.39
C GLY A 81 -14.05 21.67 12.16
N LEU A 82 -12.92 21.00 11.94
CA LEU A 82 -12.10 21.15 10.74
C LEU A 82 -12.83 20.68 9.49
N GLU A 83 -13.48 19.53 9.58
CA GLU A 83 -14.28 18.93 8.52
C GLU A 83 -15.39 19.88 8.08
N GLU A 84 -16.18 20.43 9.03
CA GLU A 84 -17.25 21.39 8.74
C GLU A 84 -16.72 22.66 8.04
N ARG A 85 -15.56 23.18 8.46
CA ARG A 85 -14.92 24.35 7.83
C ARG A 85 -14.53 24.07 6.39
N LEU A 86 -13.93 22.91 6.13
CA LEU A 86 -13.50 22.54 4.79
C LEU A 86 -14.70 22.24 3.87
N GLN A 87 -15.71 21.52 4.37
CA GLN A 87 -16.96 21.27 3.65
C GLN A 87 -17.67 22.57 3.29
N SER A 88 -17.67 23.57 4.19
CA SER A 88 -18.25 24.89 3.90
C SER A 88 -17.55 25.63 2.77
N LEU A 89 -16.30 25.30 2.50
CA LEU A 89 -15.51 25.80 1.36
C LEU A 89 -15.69 24.90 0.11
N GLY A 90 -16.45 23.81 0.21
CA GLY A 90 -16.64 22.82 -0.85
C GLY A 90 -15.39 21.98 -1.08
N GLY A 91 -14.59 21.80 -0.05
CA GLY A 91 -13.35 21.01 -0.09
C GLY A 91 -13.48 19.67 0.58
N GLU A 92 -12.54 18.78 0.26
CA GLU A 92 -12.30 17.49 0.88
C GLU A 92 -10.83 17.42 1.29
N TRP A 93 -10.52 16.70 2.34
CA TRP A 93 -9.16 16.54 2.82
C TRP A 93 -8.88 15.14 3.35
N ASN A 94 -7.62 14.79 3.34
CA ASN A 94 -7.10 13.59 3.98
C ASN A 94 -5.63 13.82 4.36
N ALA A 95 -5.07 12.93 5.16
CA ALA A 95 -3.63 12.88 5.39
C ALA A 95 -3.15 11.44 5.39
N TYR A 96 -1.88 11.26 5.11
CA TYR A 96 -1.23 9.97 5.03
C TYR A 96 0.17 10.05 5.62
N THR A 97 0.49 9.14 6.52
CA THR A 97 1.86 8.92 6.98
C THR A 97 2.41 7.65 6.35
N SER A 98 3.40 7.83 5.47
CA SER A 98 4.13 6.74 4.80
C SER A 98 5.41 6.38 5.55
N SER A 99 6.22 5.47 5.00
CA SER A 99 7.58 5.23 5.49
C SER A 99 8.48 6.46 5.38
N ALA A 100 8.29 7.32 4.37
CA ALA A 100 9.23 8.40 4.03
C ALA A 100 8.69 9.81 4.27
N ASP A 101 7.39 10.01 4.30
CA ASP A 101 6.76 11.32 4.43
C ASP A 101 5.40 11.28 5.13
N THR A 102 4.97 12.46 5.62
CA THR A 102 3.60 12.74 6.05
C THR A 102 3.01 13.77 5.09
N THR A 103 1.93 13.44 4.41
CA THR A 103 1.35 14.29 3.36
C THR A 103 -0.10 14.64 3.66
N PHE A 104 -0.40 15.94 3.61
CA PHE A 104 -1.75 16.50 3.70
C PHE A 104 -2.31 16.69 2.29
N VAL A 105 -3.47 16.09 2.03
CA VAL A 105 -4.13 16.07 0.73
C VAL A 105 -5.40 16.89 0.81
N ILE A 106 -5.56 17.89 -0.06
CA ILE A 106 -6.76 18.72 -0.10
C ILE A 106 -7.22 18.88 -1.55
N GLU A 107 -8.52 18.68 -1.75
CA GLU A 107 -9.21 18.96 -3.00
C GLU A 107 -10.23 20.07 -2.75
N ALA A 108 -10.26 21.10 -3.59
CA ALA A 108 -11.17 22.22 -3.36
C ALA A 108 -11.52 22.99 -4.66
N PRO A 109 -12.64 23.76 -4.67
CA PRO A 109 -12.89 24.70 -5.73
C PRO A 109 -11.78 25.76 -5.83
N ALA A 110 -11.26 26.01 -7.02
CA ALA A 110 -10.15 26.93 -7.26
C ALA A 110 -10.39 28.35 -6.68
N ARG A 111 -11.65 28.81 -6.68
CA ARG A 111 -12.05 30.11 -6.09
C ARG A 111 -11.78 30.22 -4.57
N ASN A 112 -11.69 29.07 -3.87
CA ASN A 112 -11.47 29.00 -2.44
C ASN A 112 -10.02 28.64 -2.07
N GLN A 113 -9.10 28.52 -3.03
CA GLN A 113 -7.75 28.01 -2.86
C GLN A 113 -6.97 28.73 -1.73
N ARG A 114 -7.08 30.06 -1.62
CA ARG A 114 -6.40 30.79 -0.54
C ARG A 114 -6.96 30.50 0.84
N LYS A 115 -8.30 30.38 0.98
CA LYS A 115 -8.94 30.05 2.25
C LYS A 115 -8.57 28.64 2.72
N VAL A 116 -8.46 27.72 1.77
CA VAL A 116 -8.05 26.34 2.04
C VAL A 116 -6.57 26.28 2.40
N LEU A 117 -5.73 27.06 1.74
CA LEU A 117 -4.32 27.21 2.12
C LEU A 117 -4.13 27.88 3.48
N ASP A 118 -4.96 28.90 3.84
CA ASP A 118 -4.96 29.48 5.19
C ASP A 118 -5.30 28.42 6.25
N LEU A 119 -6.28 27.54 5.94
CA LEU A 119 -6.65 26.45 6.83
C LEU A 119 -5.52 25.43 6.99
N LEU A 120 -4.90 25.02 5.88
CA LEU A 120 -3.75 24.11 5.88
C LEU A 120 -2.56 24.71 6.68
N LEU A 121 -2.28 26.00 6.50
CA LEU A 121 -1.26 26.69 7.26
C LEU A 121 -1.57 26.70 8.76
N ALA A 122 -2.85 26.93 9.13
CA ALA A 122 -3.29 26.90 10.51
C ALA A 122 -3.14 25.48 11.12
N ILE A 123 -3.43 24.42 10.37
CA ILE A 123 -3.20 23.03 10.80
C ILE A 123 -1.74 22.84 11.21
N VAL A 124 -0.82 23.20 10.34
CA VAL A 124 0.61 22.94 10.58
C VAL A 124 1.20 23.86 11.64
N ARG A 125 0.84 25.16 11.63
CA ARG A 125 1.45 26.20 12.47
C ARG A 125 0.77 26.37 13.81
N ASP A 126 -0.57 26.42 13.82
CA ASP A 126 -1.35 26.97 14.94
C ASP A 126 -2.02 25.90 15.80
N THR A 127 -2.01 24.64 15.35
CA THR A 127 -2.65 23.54 16.09
C THR A 127 -2.07 23.39 17.49
N ARG A 128 -2.97 23.43 18.48
CA ARG A 128 -2.62 23.23 19.88
C ARG A 128 -2.62 21.75 20.22
N ILE A 129 -1.47 21.25 20.62
CA ILE A 129 -1.31 19.87 21.06
C ILE A 129 -1.29 19.83 22.59
N ASP A 130 -2.27 19.17 23.20
CA ASP A 130 -2.39 19.01 24.63
C ASP A 130 -2.58 17.54 25.04
N ALA A 131 -2.59 17.28 26.37
CA ALA A 131 -2.68 15.92 26.90
C ALA A 131 -4.02 15.24 26.58
N LYS A 132 -5.11 16.01 26.41
CA LYS A 132 -6.43 15.45 26.08
C LYS A 132 -6.47 15.00 24.62
N ALA A 133 -5.98 15.85 23.71
CA ALA A 133 -5.86 15.52 22.29
C ALA A 133 -4.96 14.27 22.12
N LEU A 134 -3.81 14.26 22.82
CA LEU A 134 -2.89 13.11 22.80
C LEU A 134 -3.58 11.80 23.23
N ALA A 135 -4.36 11.81 24.31
CA ALA A 135 -5.06 10.60 24.76
C ALA A 135 -6.11 10.12 23.75
N THR A 136 -6.80 11.06 23.08
CA THR A 136 -7.78 10.73 22.03
C THR A 136 -7.09 10.13 20.80
N ALA A 137 -6.01 10.76 20.30
CA ALA A 137 -5.28 10.29 19.13
C ALA A 137 -4.68 8.88 19.36
N LYS A 138 -4.07 8.65 20.53
CA LYS A 138 -3.58 7.31 20.91
C LYS A 138 -4.67 6.24 20.83
N HIS A 139 -5.85 6.55 21.38
CA HIS A 139 -6.96 5.62 21.36
C HIS A 139 -7.48 5.32 19.94
N ILE A 140 -7.46 6.30 19.05
CA ILE A 140 -7.82 6.12 17.63
C ILE A 140 -6.80 5.17 16.97
N ILE A 141 -5.51 5.45 17.10
CA ILE A 141 -4.44 4.63 16.49
C ILE A 141 -4.45 3.19 17.04
N GLU A 142 -4.65 3.01 18.35
CA GLU A 142 -4.80 1.67 18.94
C GLU A 142 -5.98 0.89 18.33
N ARG A 143 -7.05 1.57 17.92
CA ARG A 143 -8.19 0.95 17.25
C ARG A 143 -7.90 0.62 15.78
N GLU A 144 -7.20 1.47 15.08
CA GLU A 144 -6.73 1.23 13.72
C GLU A 144 -5.78 0.02 13.69
N ASP A 145 -4.89 -0.08 14.66
CA ASP A 145 -3.92 -1.16 14.81
C ASP A 145 -4.52 -2.47 15.31
N GLY A 146 -5.52 -2.39 16.19
CA GLY A 146 -6.00 -3.53 16.95
C GLY A 146 -6.79 -4.56 16.16
N GLY A 147 -7.21 -4.27 14.91
CA GLY A 147 -8.02 -5.15 14.08
C GLY A 147 -9.28 -5.64 14.81
N HIS A 148 -10.36 -5.85 14.11
CA HIS A 148 -11.61 -6.38 14.70
C HIS A 148 -11.58 -7.92 14.86
N TYR A 149 -10.44 -8.49 15.26
CA TYR A 149 -10.28 -9.93 15.36
C TYR A 149 -10.78 -10.47 16.71
N GLY A 150 -11.60 -11.51 16.66
CA GLY A 150 -12.09 -12.19 17.86
C GLY A 150 -10.97 -12.91 18.63
N HIS A 151 -11.19 -13.16 19.93
CA HIS A 151 -10.22 -13.85 20.79
C HIS A 151 -9.75 -15.21 20.23
N LEU A 152 -10.66 -15.95 19.58
CA LEU A 152 -10.33 -17.24 18.97
C LEU A 152 -9.39 -17.05 17.76
N GLN A 153 -9.65 -16.05 16.95
CA GLN A 153 -8.83 -15.75 15.77
C GLN A 153 -7.42 -15.30 16.20
N ARG A 154 -7.32 -14.43 17.20
CA ARG A 154 -6.03 -14.04 17.81
C ARG A 154 -5.27 -15.22 18.40
N TRP A 155 -5.97 -16.21 18.92
CA TRP A 155 -5.34 -17.42 19.45
C TRP A 155 -4.83 -18.37 18.37
N LEU A 156 -5.56 -18.49 17.25
CA LEU A 156 -5.18 -19.31 16.09
C LEU A 156 -4.02 -18.67 15.30
N ASP A 157 -4.06 -17.34 15.13
CA ASP A 157 -3.15 -16.58 14.26
C ASP A 157 -2.16 -15.72 15.07
N ARG A 158 -1.56 -16.25 16.09
CA ARG A 158 -0.86 -15.53 17.17
C ARG A 158 0.09 -14.41 16.74
N GLN A 159 0.80 -14.58 15.64
CA GLN A 159 1.85 -13.64 15.19
C GLN A 159 1.55 -12.95 13.86
N ASP A 160 0.55 -13.42 13.12
CA ASP A 160 0.33 -13.04 11.74
C ASP A 160 -1.00 -12.32 11.49
N ILE A 161 -1.76 -12.00 12.55
CA ILE A 161 -3.07 -11.33 12.44
C ILE A 161 -2.88 -9.95 11.81
N GLY A 162 -3.50 -9.77 10.64
CA GLY A 162 -3.54 -8.49 9.95
C GLY A 162 -2.24 -8.11 9.23
N HIS A 163 -1.18 -8.88 9.33
CA HIS A 163 0.06 -8.58 8.64
C HIS A 163 0.06 -9.16 7.22
N PRO A 164 0.31 -8.36 6.17
CA PRO A 164 0.61 -8.86 4.84
C PRO A 164 1.82 -9.82 4.85
N ALA A 165 1.88 -10.71 3.88
CA ALA A 165 3.00 -11.66 3.77
C ALA A 165 4.35 -10.95 3.55
N SER A 166 4.34 -9.87 2.79
CA SER A 166 5.48 -9.00 2.55
C SER A 166 5.98 -8.33 3.82
N ASP A 167 5.09 -7.79 4.64
CA ASP A 167 5.41 -7.17 5.94
C ASP A 167 6.08 -8.15 6.89
N GLN A 168 5.55 -9.36 6.95
CA GLN A 168 6.13 -10.40 7.81
C GLN A 168 7.52 -10.81 7.32
N LEU A 169 7.68 -11.04 6.01
CA LEU A 169 8.99 -11.37 5.46
C LEU A 169 9.98 -10.21 5.66
N ALA A 170 9.56 -8.96 5.46
CA ALA A 170 10.38 -7.78 5.72
C ALA A 170 10.83 -7.71 7.19
N THR A 171 9.94 -8.05 8.13
CA THR A 171 10.26 -8.13 9.55
C THR A 171 11.28 -9.24 9.85
N GLU A 172 11.10 -10.43 9.28
CA GLU A 172 12.02 -11.56 9.45
C GLU A 172 13.42 -11.27 8.87
N LEU A 173 13.48 -10.46 7.80
CA LEU A 173 14.73 -10.02 7.18
C LEU A 173 15.36 -8.79 7.84
N GLY A 174 14.71 -8.20 8.84
CA GLY A 174 15.16 -6.98 9.50
C GLY A 174 15.00 -5.71 8.67
N LEU A 175 14.17 -5.75 7.61
CA LEU A 175 13.85 -4.60 6.77
C LEU A 175 12.71 -3.75 7.34
N LYS A 176 11.96 -4.30 8.30
CA LYS A 176 10.84 -3.66 8.97
C LYS A 176 10.86 -4.00 10.46
N CYS A 177 10.35 -3.12 11.27
CA CYS A 177 10.22 -3.36 12.70
C CYS A 177 9.31 -4.55 13.01
N PRO A 178 9.68 -5.46 13.94
CA PRO A 178 8.96 -6.70 14.23
C PRO A 178 7.57 -6.48 14.84
N GLU A 179 7.39 -5.36 15.53
CA GLU A 179 6.12 -5.02 16.17
C GLU A 179 5.79 -3.56 15.90
N ARG A 180 4.50 -3.23 15.96
CA ARG A 180 4.08 -1.83 16.00
C ARG A 180 4.57 -1.23 17.30
N SER A 181 5.04 0.01 17.22
CA SER A 181 5.45 0.74 18.42
C SER A 181 4.26 0.85 19.37
N ASN A 182 4.54 0.78 20.68
CA ASN A 182 3.52 1.00 21.69
C ASN A 182 3.16 2.49 21.75
N VAL A 183 2.15 2.89 21.00
CA VAL A 183 1.65 4.27 20.96
C VAL A 183 1.29 4.77 22.37
N ALA A 184 0.85 3.86 23.28
CA ALA A 184 0.51 4.21 24.64
C ALA A 184 1.69 4.82 25.42
N ASP A 185 2.92 4.44 25.12
CA ASP A 185 4.12 4.92 25.82
C ASP A 185 4.66 6.25 25.25
N MET A 186 4.17 6.71 24.10
CA MET A 186 4.61 7.97 23.51
C MET A 186 4.17 9.18 24.33
N THR A 187 5.03 10.16 24.46
CA THR A 187 4.81 11.33 25.31
C THR A 187 4.48 12.58 24.52
N LEU A 188 3.82 13.52 25.19
CA LEU A 188 3.54 14.85 24.61
C LEU A 188 4.82 15.59 24.21
N GLU A 189 5.89 15.39 24.97
CA GLU A 189 7.20 16.00 24.69
C GLU A 189 7.80 15.47 23.39
N GLN A 190 7.79 14.15 23.17
CA GLN A 190 8.28 13.54 21.94
C GLN A 190 7.54 14.08 20.71
N VAL A 191 6.20 14.19 20.78
CA VAL A 191 5.39 14.71 19.68
C VAL A 191 5.71 16.17 19.40
N LYS A 192 5.89 17.01 20.44
CA LYS A 192 6.27 18.42 20.28
C LYS A 192 7.65 18.58 19.67
N THR A 193 8.62 17.80 20.16
CA THR A 193 9.99 17.78 19.62
C THR A 193 9.99 17.38 18.14
N LEU A 194 9.22 16.35 17.78
CA LEU A 194 9.07 15.95 16.39
C LEU A 194 8.52 17.11 15.54
N ARG A 195 7.44 17.76 16.02
CA ARG A 195 6.86 18.90 15.29
C ARG A 195 7.86 20.04 15.12
N GLU A 196 8.60 20.40 16.17
CA GLU A 196 9.57 21.50 16.14
C GLU A 196 10.73 21.24 15.17
N HIS A 197 11.19 20.01 15.07
CA HIS A 197 12.36 19.67 14.26
C HIS A 197 12.01 19.29 12.81
N TRP A 198 10.89 18.58 12.59
CA TRP A 198 10.58 18.03 11.29
C TRP A 198 9.53 18.82 10.50
N TYR A 199 8.60 19.51 11.20
CA TYR A 199 7.60 20.36 10.55
C TYR A 199 8.14 21.77 10.29
N ALA A 200 9.33 21.80 9.69
CA ALA A 200 10.05 23.00 9.31
C ALA A 200 9.90 23.30 7.82
N ALA A 201 9.87 24.56 7.46
CA ALA A 201 9.65 25.00 6.08
C ALA A 201 10.61 24.33 5.08
N ASN A 202 11.89 24.23 5.43
CA ASN A 202 12.93 23.64 4.60
C ASN A 202 12.89 22.09 4.51
N ASN A 203 11.97 21.46 5.24
CA ASN A 203 11.64 20.03 5.15
C ASN A 203 10.25 19.80 4.53
N MET A 204 9.66 20.82 3.89
CA MET A 204 8.33 20.75 3.32
C MET A 204 8.32 21.06 1.83
N THR A 205 7.43 20.40 1.11
CA THR A 205 7.11 20.70 -0.29
C THR A 205 5.62 20.94 -0.44
N LEU A 206 5.23 22.10 -0.96
CA LEU A 206 3.86 22.45 -1.27
C LEU A 206 3.63 22.30 -2.78
N ILE A 207 2.74 21.39 -3.16
CA ILE A 207 2.33 21.12 -4.54
C ILE A 207 0.92 21.65 -4.73
N VAL A 208 0.69 22.51 -5.72
CA VAL A 208 -0.63 23.04 -6.07
C VAL A 208 -0.86 22.86 -7.57
N VAL A 209 -1.88 22.10 -7.91
CA VAL A 209 -2.24 21.77 -9.28
C VAL A 209 -3.68 22.21 -9.57
N GLY A 210 -3.93 22.92 -10.67
CA GLY A 210 -5.29 23.27 -11.06
C GLY A 210 -5.46 24.69 -11.56
N GLY A 211 -6.60 25.30 -11.23
CA GLY A 211 -6.91 26.69 -11.58
C GLY A 211 -6.21 27.68 -10.66
N LEU A 212 -4.95 27.96 -10.92
CA LEU A 212 -4.10 28.79 -10.06
C LEU A 212 -4.46 30.26 -10.12
N ASP A 213 -4.50 30.91 -8.96
CA ASP A 213 -4.60 32.37 -8.82
C ASP A 213 -3.29 33.02 -9.27
N ARG A 214 -3.38 34.09 -10.07
CA ARG A 214 -2.21 34.82 -10.57
C ARG A 214 -1.31 35.38 -9.46
N LEU A 215 -1.87 35.67 -8.29
CA LEU A 215 -1.14 36.21 -7.14
C LEU A 215 -0.77 35.12 -6.12
N LEU A 216 -0.98 33.84 -6.49
CA LEU A 216 -0.65 32.73 -5.58
C LEU A 216 0.81 32.74 -5.13
N PRO A 217 1.83 32.95 -6.01
CA PRO A 217 3.22 33.00 -5.55
C PRO A 217 3.47 34.05 -4.46
N ALA A 218 2.99 35.28 -4.67
CA ALA A 218 3.14 36.34 -3.69
C ALA A 218 2.33 36.10 -2.38
N TYR A 219 1.21 35.38 -2.49
CA TYR A 219 0.43 34.98 -1.33
C TYR A 219 1.20 33.92 -0.51
N LEU A 220 1.78 32.91 -1.16
CA LEU A 220 2.56 31.84 -0.50
C LEU A 220 3.80 32.42 0.18
N GLU A 221 4.52 33.32 -0.46
CA GLU A 221 5.68 33.99 0.13
C GLU A 221 5.32 34.74 1.44
N ARG A 222 4.17 35.41 1.45
CA ARG A 222 3.73 36.20 2.62
C ARG A 222 3.13 35.34 3.73
N THR A 223 2.64 34.12 3.44
CA THR A 223 1.96 33.24 4.41
C THR A 223 2.84 32.05 4.81
N PHE A 224 3.12 31.16 3.90
CA PHE A 224 3.98 30.00 4.13
C PHE A 224 5.46 30.38 4.28
N GLY A 225 5.88 31.52 3.74
CA GLY A 225 7.20 32.09 3.95
C GLY A 225 7.51 32.49 5.41
N GLU A 226 6.49 32.59 6.28
CA GLU A 226 6.63 32.85 7.72
C GLU A 226 6.83 31.58 8.55
N LEU A 227 6.69 30.37 7.96
CA LEU A 227 6.97 29.13 8.66
C LEU A 227 8.45 29.07 9.08
N PRO A 228 8.74 28.55 10.29
CA PRO A 228 10.12 28.42 10.75
C PRO A 228 10.90 27.42 9.89
N ALA A 229 12.19 27.70 9.69
CA ALA A 229 13.16 26.75 9.18
C ALA A 229 14.01 26.25 10.35
N THR A 230 14.41 24.98 10.31
CA THR A 230 15.28 24.37 11.31
C THR A 230 16.46 23.71 10.64
N GLU A 231 17.50 23.37 11.41
CA GLU A 231 18.55 22.50 10.92
C GLU A 231 17.95 21.11 10.64
N PRO A 232 18.16 20.54 9.44
CA PRO A 232 17.60 19.23 9.09
C PRO A 232 18.11 18.16 10.06
N GLU A 233 17.18 17.33 10.55
CA GLU A 233 17.53 16.12 11.31
C GLU A 233 18.12 15.06 10.36
N GLU A 234 19.10 14.33 10.87
CA GLU A 234 19.70 13.22 10.12
C GLU A 234 18.73 12.03 10.13
N ARG A 235 18.36 11.57 8.94
CA ARG A 235 17.46 10.41 8.78
C ARG A 235 18.17 9.14 9.27
N ARG A 236 17.48 8.37 10.09
CA ARG A 236 17.96 7.06 10.51
C ARG A 236 17.70 6.04 9.40
N THR A 237 18.73 5.31 9.03
CA THR A 237 18.59 4.09 8.26
C THR A 237 18.43 2.91 9.21
N LEU A 238 17.40 2.10 9.02
CA LEU A 238 17.29 0.81 9.72
C LEU A 238 18.49 -0.06 9.30
N GLU A 239 19.27 -0.51 10.26
CA GLU A 239 20.31 -1.50 9.97
C GLU A 239 19.63 -2.81 9.57
N SER A 240 19.82 -3.23 8.33
CA SER A 240 19.29 -4.50 7.85
C SER A 240 19.98 -5.64 8.59
N ILE A 241 19.23 -6.33 9.44
CA ILE A 241 19.70 -7.54 10.09
C ILE A 241 19.51 -8.66 9.08
N SER A 242 20.61 -9.15 8.50
CA SER A 242 20.59 -10.32 7.63
C SER A 242 20.15 -11.56 8.43
N GLN A 243 18.87 -11.83 8.46
CA GLN A 243 18.33 -13.09 8.97
C GLN A 243 18.00 -13.98 7.77
N GLN A 244 18.24 -15.28 7.94
CA GLN A 244 17.81 -16.27 6.95
C GLN A 244 16.32 -16.57 7.19
N ALA A 245 15.46 -16.07 6.31
CA ALA A 245 14.05 -16.42 6.35
C ALA A 245 13.81 -17.88 5.93
N GLU A 246 12.79 -18.52 6.48
CA GLU A 246 12.34 -19.84 6.04
C GLU A 246 11.83 -19.73 4.60
N GLN A 247 12.25 -20.67 3.73
CA GLN A 247 11.84 -20.64 2.32
C GLN A 247 10.34 -20.96 2.12
N ARG A 248 9.73 -21.68 3.07
CA ARG A 248 8.30 -22.01 3.03
C ARG A 248 7.70 -21.92 4.41
N ARG A 249 6.49 -21.33 4.46
CA ARG A 249 5.69 -21.23 5.69
C ARG A 249 4.23 -21.53 5.40
N ASP A 250 3.72 -22.56 6.11
CA ASP A 250 2.30 -22.91 6.07
C ASP A 250 1.64 -22.39 7.35
N LEU A 251 0.64 -21.52 7.20
CA LEU A 251 -0.06 -20.87 8.30
C LEU A 251 -1.52 -21.31 8.36
N THR A 252 -2.03 -21.45 9.58
CA THR A 252 -3.46 -21.64 9.79
C THR A 252 -4.11 -20.29 10.03
N ARG A 253 -4.95 -19.87 9.10
CA ARG A 253 -5.70 -18.61 9.19
C ARG A 253 -7.20 -18.87 9.09
N GLY A 254 -7.90 -18.68 10.21
CA GLY A 254 -9.32 -19.00 10.32
C GLY A 254 -9.60 -20.44 10.75
N LEU A 255 -10.85 -20.69 11.17
CA LEU A 255 -11.25 -21.97 11.71
C LEU A 255 -11.80 -22.92 10.65
N LEU A 256 -12.62 -22.40 9.72
CA LEU A 256 -13.35 -23.20 8.73
C LEU A 256 -13.44 -22.46 7.40
N GLY A 257 -13.18 -23.19 6.30
CA GLY A 257 -13.29 -22.66 4.93
C GLY A 257 -12.38 -23.42 3.96
N ASP A 258 -12.60 -23.20 2.66
CA ASP A 258 -11.80 -23.83 1.61
C ASP A 258 -10.91 -22.83 0.85
N SER A 259 -11.12 -21.51 1.09
CA SER A 259 -10.27 -20.47 0.49
C SER A 259 -8.88 -20.46 1.13
N VAL A 260 -7.86 -20.54 0.29
CA VAL A 260 -6.44 -20.54 0.67
C VAL A 260 -5.77 -19.39 -0.04
N LYS A 261 -4.93 -18.65 0.70
CA LYS A 261 -4.08 -17.59 0.12
C LYS A 261 -2.67 -18.12 -0.08
N LEU A 262 -2.18 -17.95 -1.28
CA LEU A 262 -0.80 -18.24 -1.64
C LEU A 262 -0.08 -16.92 -1.91
N HIS A 263 1.08 -16.75 -1.27
CA HIS A 263 1.99 -15.63 -1.48
C HIS A 263 3.37 -16.16 -1.83
N TRP A 264 3.92 -15.73 -2.96
CA TRP A 264 5.28 -16.06 -3.35
C TRP A 264 6.08 -14.78 -3.50
N LEU A 265 7.08 -14.59 -2.63
CA LEU A 265 7.78 -13.32 -2.49
C LEU A 265 9.24 -13.46 -2.94
N PHE A 266 9.73 -12.41 -3.58
CA PHE A 266 11.12 -12.27 -3.98
C PHE A 266 11.62 -10.89 -3.53
N ILE A 267 12.87 -10.83 -3.04
CA ILE A 267 13.53 -9.56 -2.78
C ILE A 267 13.97 -8.99 -4.11
N GLU A 268 13.65 -7.74 -4.37
CA GLU A 268 14.05 -7.06 -5.59
C GLU A 268 15.56 -6.81 -5.60
N PRO A 269 16.20 -6.90 -6.77
CA PRO A 269 17.58 -6.48 -6.90
C PRO A 269 17.69 -4.97 -6.65
N VAL A 270 18.78 -4.56 -5.99
CA VAL A 270 19.08 -3.13 -5.82
C VAL A 270 19.55 -2.60 -7.18
N LEU A 271 18.74 -1.72 -7.75
CA LEU A 271 19.04 -1.03 -9.00
C LEU A 271 19.18 0.47 -8.74
N ASP A 272 20.01 1.11 -9.55
CA ASP A 272 20.12 2.57 -9.55
C ASP A 272 18.77 3.21 -9.89
N SER A 273 18.57 4.45 -9.47
CA SER A 273 17.32 5.21 -9.69
C SER A 273 16.86 5.23 -11.16
N ASP A 274 17.82 5.26 -12.09
CA ASP A 274 17.56 5.26 -13.54
C ASP A 274 16.99 3.91 -14.06
N HIS A 275 17.08 2.83 -13.28
CA HIS A 275 16.65 1.48 -13.66
C HIS A 275 15.38 1.00 -12.94
N GLN A 276 14.74 1.84 -12.11
CA GLN A 276 13.51 1.47 -11.41
C GLN A 276 12.36 1.09 -12.35
N GLN A 277 12.30 1.68 -13.55
CA GLN A 277 11.32 1.35 -14.58
C GLN A 277 11.50 -0.06 -15.16
N THR A 278 12.69 -0.61 -15.06
CA THR A 278 12.96 -2.02 -15.42
C THR A 278 12.20 -2.97 -14.49
N LEU A 279 12.23 -2.69 -13.17
CA LEU A 279 11.49 -3.48 -12.18
C LEU A 279 9.97 -3.29 -12.33
N ASP A 280 9.51 -2.07 -12.67
CA ASP A 280 8.09 -1.83 -12.94
C ASP A 280 7.60 -2.66 -14.15
N LEU A 281 8.33 -2.66 -15.25
CA LEU A 281 8.00 -3.49 -16.41
C LEU A 281 8.10 -4.99 -16.11
N LEU A 282 9.09 -5.41 -15.33
CA LEU A 282 9.26 -6.79 -14.92
C LEU A 282 8.07 -7.25 -14.04
N SER A 283 7.65 -6.43 -13.09
CA SER A 283 6.48 -6.74 -12.25
C SER A 283 5.20 -6.88 -13.08
N ARG A 284 4.98 -6.01 -14.07
CA ARG A 284 3.85 -6.09 -15.00
C ARG A 284 3.91 -7.33 -15.89
N TYR A 285 5.12 -7.73 -16.31
CA TYR A 285 5.30 -8.96 -17.06
C TYR A 285 4.96 -10.18 -16.19
N LEU A 286 5.45 -10.22 -14.97
CA LEU A 286 5.16 -11.32 -14.03
C LEU A 286 3.68 -11.36 -13.64
N ASP A 287 3.03 -10.21 -13.48
CA ASP A 287 1.58 -10.13 -13.25
C ASP A 287 0.79 -10.79 -14.38
N TRP A 288 1.13 -10.47 -15.63
CA TRP A 288 0.55 -11.13 -16.79
C TRP A 288 0.88 -12.63 -16.83
N ALA A 289 2.13 -13.02 -16.58
CA ALA A 289 2.54 -14.42 -16.66
C ALA A 289 1.84 -15.28 -15.60
N VAL A 290 1.69 -14.77 -14.37
CA VAL A 290 0.96 -15.43 -13.28
C VAL A 290 -0.54 -15.53 -13.61
N TYR A 291 -1.11 -14.44 -14.12
CA TYR A 291 -2.50 -14.41 -14.56
C TYR A 291 -2.77 -15.42 -15.70
N ASP A 292 -1.91 -15.47 -16.71
CA ASP A 292 -2.00 -16.45 -17.81
C ASP A 292 -1.94 -17.89 -17.28
N GLN A 293 -0.99 -18.19 -16.40
CA GLN A 293 -0.78 -19.53 -15.89
C GLN A 293 -1.87 -19.96 -14.89
N LEU A 294 -2.17 -19.16 -13.89
CA LEU A 294 -3.10 -19.57 -12.82
C LEU A 294 -4.56 -19.42 -13.21
N ARG A 295 -4.91 -18.38 -13.99
CA ARG A 295 -6.29 -18.15 -14.37
C ARG A 295 -6.64 -18.70 -15.75
N LEU A 296 -5.93 -18.28 -16.81
CA LEU A 296 -6.36 -18.55 -18.16
C LEU A 296 -6.10 -20.01 -18.58
N ARG A 297 -4.95 -20.56 -18.23
CA ARG A 297 -4.58 -21.92 -18.66
C ARG A 297 -5.07 -23.03 -17.72
N ASN A 298 -5.05 -22.75 -16.41
CA ASN A 298 -5.32 -23.79 -15.43
C ASN A 298 -6.59 -23.55 -14.60
N GLY A 299 -7.18 -22.35 -14.60
CA GLY A 299 -8.43 -22.05 -13.87
C GLY A 299 -8.32 -22.16 -12.34
N LEU A 300 -7.13 -22.04 -11.77
CA LEU A 300 -6.85 -22.28 -10.37
C LEU A 300 -7.13 -21.04 -9.47
N SER A 301 -7.08 -19.83 -10.02
CA SER A 301 -7.33 -18.59 -9.29
C SER A 301 -8.12 -17.60 -10.11
N TYR A 302 -9.07 -16.90 -9.49
CA TYR A 302 -9.86 -15.88 -10.18
C TYR A 302 -9.08 -14.60 -10.45
N GLY A 303 -8.29 -14.14 -9.52
CA GLY A 303 -7.60 -12.85 -9.59
C GLY A 303 -6.18 -12.90 -9.03
N PRO A 304 -5.29 -13.76 -9.60
CA PRO A 304 -3.89 -13.70 -9.17
C PRO A 304 -3.29 -12.35 -9.57
N SER A 305 -2.39 -11.83 -8.75
CA SER A 305 -1.79 -10.51 -8.94
C SER A 305 -0.34 -10.48 -8.49
N VAL A 306 0.40 -9.51 -9.02
CA VAL A 306 1.76 -9.20 -8.58
C VAL A 306 1.80 -7.78 -8.05
N GLN A 307 2.37 -7.60 -6.87
CA GLN A 307 2.51 -6.32 -6.19
C GLN A 307 3.97 -6.06 -5.86
N ARG A 308 4.37 -4.81 -5.97
CA ARG A 308 5.69 -4.34 -5.50
C ARG A 308 5.49 -3.52 -4.25
N GLU A 309 6.33 -3.75 -3.26
CA GLU A 309 6.34 -3.03 -1.98
C GLU A 309 7.78 -2.63 -1.65
N SER A 310 7.93 -1.44 -1.08
CA SER A 310 9.24 -0.90 -0.68
C SER A 310 9.36 -0.89 0.83
N PHE A 311 10.54 -1.26 1.33
CA PHE A 311 10.89 -1.26 2.74
C PHE A 311 12.26 -0.57 2.86
N GLY A 312 12.25 0.73 3.14
CA GLY A 312 13.46 1.55 3.06
C GLY A 312 14.09 1.48 1.67
N ASP A 313 15.37 1.14 1.61
CA ASP A 313 16.12 0.99 0.34
C ASP A 313 15.91 -0.37 -0.34
N SER A 314 15.11 -1.27 0.24
CA SER A 314 14.83 -2.61 -0.28
C SER A 314 13.45 -2.68 -0.90
N GLY A 315 13.32 -3.38 -2.03
CA GLY A 315 12.06 -3.70 -2.66
C GLY A 315 11.70 -5.17 -2.53
N MET A 316 10.41 -5.46 -2.55
CA MET A 316 9.89 -6.82 -2.53
C MET A 316 8.79 -6.99 -3.57
N LEU A 317 8.88 -8.07 -4.33
CA LEU A 317 7.87 -8.45 -5.31
C LEU A 317 7.08 -9.63 -4.75
N SER A 318 5.76 -9.45 -4.60
CA SER A 318 4.82 -10.41 -4.03
C SER A 318 3.85 -10.89 -5.11
N LEU A 319 3.86 -12.20 -5.39
CA LEU A 319 2.91 -12.85 -6.27
C LEU A 319 1.82 -13.48 -5.38
N ASN A 320 0.58 -13.07 -5.58
CA ASN A 320 -0.54 -13.40 -4.71
C ASN A 320 -1.62 -14.16 -5.50
N ALA A 321 -2.21 -15.20 -4.89
CA ALA A 321 -3.34 -15.93 -5.47
C ALA A 321 -4.28 -16.41 -4.38
N ASP A 322 -5.60 -16.23 -4.62
CA ASP A 322 -6.63 -16.91 -3.86
C ASP A 322 -6.99 -18.22 -4.58
N LEU A 323 -6.94 -19.33 -3.87
CA LEU A 323 -7.06 -20.70 -4.39
C LEU A 323 -8.12 -21.47 -3.62
N GLU A 324 -8.70 -22.48 -4.24
CA GLU A 324 -9.39 -23.54 -3.50
C GLU A 324 -8.38 -24.48 -2.83
N ARG A 325 -8.76 -25.05 -1.71
CA ARG A 325 -7.88 -25.89 -0.86
C ARG A 325 -7.29 -27.09 -1.62
N GLU A 326 -8.05 -27.69 -2.52
CA GLU A 326 -7.64 -28.82 -3.35
C GLU A 326 -6.65 -28.44 -4.46
N ASP A 327 -6.63 -27.17 -4.87
CA ASP A 327 -5.82 -26.68 -6.00
C ASP A 327 -4.41 -26.18 -5.58
N VAL A 328 -4.13 -26.09 -4.28
CA VAL A 328 -2.88 -25.49 -3.76
C VAL A 328 -1.64 -26.18 -4.32
N ASP A 329 -1.57 -27.52 -4.27
CA ASP A 329 -0.40 -28.25 -4.74
C ASP A 329 -0.19 -28.11 -6.25
N GLN A 330 -1.28 -28.05 -7.01
CA GLN A 330 -1.23 -27.81 -8.45
C GLN A 330 -0.76 -26.38 -8.74
N ALA A 331 -1.27 -25.39 -8.03
CA ALA A 331 -0.87 -23.98 -8.19
C ALA A 331 0.63 -23.80 -7.88
N VAL A 332 1.12 -24.36 -6.78
CA VAL A 332 2.55 -24.34 -6.43
C VAL A 332 3.38 -24.95 -7.54
N LYS A 333 2.99 -26.10 -8.08
CA LYS A 333 3.69 -26.77 -9.17
C LYS A 333 3.71 -25.91 -10.45
N VAL A 334 2.58 -25.32 -10.82
CA VAL A 334 2.46 -24.44 -11.99
C VAL A 334 3.36 -23.22 -11.84
N MET A 335 3.39 -22.61 -10.66
CA MET A 335 4.26 -21.46 -10.37
C MET A 335 5.74 -21.85 -10.42
N GLN A 336 6.13 -22.99 -9.84
CA GLN A 336 7.51 -23.49 -9.95
C GLN A 336 7.93 -23.70 -11.41
N GLN A 337 7.08 -24.32 -12.22
CA GLN A 337 7.34 -24.50 -13.64
C GLN A 337 7.48 -23.18 -14.40
N LEU A 338 6.67 -22.17 -14.05
CA LEU A 338 6.79 -20.82 -14.60
C LEU A 338 8.15 -20.22 -14.27
N PHE A 339 8.58 -20.25 -13.00
CA PHE A 339 9.87 -19.69 -12.59
C PHE A 339 11.05 -20.44 -13.21
N ASP A 340 10.98 -21.77 -13.31
CA ASP A 340 12.01 -22.57 -13.96
C ASP A 340 12.13 -22.26 -15.46
N HIS A 341 10.99 -22.06 -16.11
CA HIS A 341 10.97 -21.62 -17.50
C HIS A 341 11.59 -20.23 -17.66
N LEU A 342 11.19 -19.26 -16.81
CA LEU A 342 11.72 -17.91 -16.85
C LEU A 342 13.22 -17.84 -16.53
N ARG A 343 13.71 -18.69 -15.62
CA ARG A 343 15.18 -18.81 -15.34
C ARG A 343 15.95 -19.31 -16.54
N LYS A 344 15.36 -20.23 -17.29
CA LYS A 344 16.05 -20.92 -18.41
C LYS A 344 15.96 -20.15 -19.71
N GLU A 345 14.79 -19.68 -20.07
CA GLU A 345 14.49 -19.10 -21.38
C GLU A 345 14.44 -17.54 -21.35
N GLY A 346 14.29 -16.95 -20.16
CA GLY A 346 14.06 -15.50 -19.99
C GLY A 346 12.62 -15.06 -20.33
N LEU A 347 12.46 -13.77 -20.55
CA LEU A 347 11.20 -13.16 -20.94
C LEU A 347 10.91 -13.40 -22.43
N ASP A 348 9.67 -13.76 -22.76
CA ASP A 348 9.23 -13.84 -24.16
C ASP A 348 9.23 -12.45 -24.80
N PRO A 349 9.95 -12.25 -25.93
CA PRO A 349 10.15 -10.91 -26.52
C PRO A 349 8.85 -10.24 -26.96
N ASP A 350 7.91 -11.00 -27.53
CA ASP A 350 6.65 -10.46 -28.06
C ASP A 350 5.73 -10.04 -26.92
N THR A 351 5.67 -10.85 -25.86
CA THR A 351 4.92 -10.53 -24.64
C THR A 351 5.52 -9.31 -23.93
N PHE A 352 6.84 -9.23 -23.82
CA PHE A 352 7.52 -8.08 -23.20
C PHE A 352 7.24 -6.79 -24.00
N ALA A 353 7.35 -6.82 -25.33
CA ALA A 353 7.06 -5.66 -26.17
C ALA A 353 5.61 -5.20 -25.98
N ARG A 354 4.66 -6.12 -26.00
CA ARG A 354 3.23 -5.82 -25.81
C ARG A 354 2.95 -5.19 -24.43
N ILE A 355 3.55 -5.71 -23.36
CA ILE A 355 3.38 -5.20 -21.99
C ILE A 355 4.01 -3.82 -21.87
N LYS A 356 5.19 -3.62 -22.43
CA LYS A 356 5.87 -2.32 -22.48
C LYS A 356 5.04 -1.28 -23.19
N ASP A 357 4.48 -1.60 -24.35
CA ASP A 357 3.61 -0.68 -25.12
C ASP A 357 2.34 -0.33 -24.32
N ALA A 358 1.74 -1.31 -23.65
CA ALA A 358 0.59 -1.10 -22.78
C ALA A 358 0.93 -0.21 -21.57
N ALA A 359 2.09 -0.40 -20.94
CA ALA A 359 2.58 0.41 -19.85
C ALA A 359 2.80 1.86 -20.27
N VAL A 360 3.48 2.08 -21.41
CA VAL A 360 3.70 3.41 -21.98
C VAL A 360 2.38 4.09 -22.31
N ALA A 361 1.41 3.36 -22.90
CA ALA A 361 0.09 3.90 -23.19
C ALA A 361 -0.67 4.30 -21.91
N LYS A 362 -0.60 3.48 -20.86
CA LYS A 362 -1.22 3.76 -19.56
C LYS A 362 -0.69 5.06 -18.97
N GLU A 363 0.60 5.33 -19.07
CA GLU A 363 1.20 6.58 -18.60
C GLU A 363 0.62 7.83 -19.26
N SER A 364 0.10 7.73 -20.47
CA SER A 364 -0.49 8.88 -21.18
C SER A 364 -1.80 9.38 -20.54
N TRP A 365 -2.49 8.54 -19.77
CA TRP A 365 -3.79 8.86 -19.16
C TRP A 365 -3.82 8.68 -17.63
N SER A 366 -2.81 8.07 -17.00
CA SER A 366 -2.75 7.83 -15.55
C SER A 366 -2.77 9.11 -14.71
N THR A 367 -2.32 10.23 -15.29
CA THR A 367 -2.26 11.56 -14.65
C THR A 367 -3.32 12.52 -15.19
N GLN A 368 -4.44 12.00 -15.69
CA GLN A 368 -5.56 12.86 -16.10
C GLN A 368 -6.32 13.37 -14.88
N GLY A 369 -6.60 14.67 -14.87
CA GLY A 369 -7.18 15.38 -13.73
C GLY A 369 -6.13 16.01 -12.81
N ASN A 370 -6.56 17.01 -12.05
CA ASN A 370 -5.66 17.78 -11.18
C ASN A 370 -5.16 16.94 -10.00
N SER A 371 -6.03 16.13 -9.41
CA SER A 371 -5.71 15.24 -8.30
C SER A 371 -4.63 14.22 -8.68
N ALA A 372 -4.88 13.46 -9.75
CA ALA A 372 -3.93 12.45 -10.22
C ALA A 372 -2.57 13.06 -10.63
N LEU A 373 -2.59 14.29 -11.17
CA LEU A 373 -1.35 14.99 -11.50
C LEU A 373 -0.61 15.48 -10.23
N ALA A 374 -1.33 15.91 -9.19
CA ALA A 374 -0.73 16.29 -7.91
C ALA A 374 -0.11 15.07 -7.20
N ASP A 375 -0.80 13.91 -7.23
CA ASP A 375 -0.28 12.64 -6.69
C ASP A 375 0.95 12.15 -7.46
N TYR A 376 0.96 12.33 -8.78
CA TYR A 376 2.16 12.04 -9.58
C TYR A 376 3.37 12.87 -9.12
N TYR A 377 3.19 14.20 -8.91
CA TYR A 377 4.29 15.03 -8.44
C TYR A 377 4.72 14.67 -7.01
N TRP A 378 3.79 14.32 -6.13
CA TRP A 378 4.13 13.82 -4.80
C TRP A 378 4.95 12.53 -4.88
N GLY A 379 4.47 11.51 -5.60
CA GLY A 379 5.17 10.23 -5.72
C GLY A 379 6.52 10.29 -6.44
N ALA A 380 6.77 11.37 -7.22
CA ALA A 380 7.99 11.57 -8.00
C ALA A 380 8.89 12.69 -7.45
N LEU A 381 8.71 13.11 -6.18
CA LEU A 381 9.49 14.23 -5.62
C LEU A 381 11.01 13.99 -5.63
N SER A 382 11.47 12.75 -5.47
CA SER A 382 12.88 12.39 -5.58
C SER A 382 13.47 12.65 -6.97
N ASP A 383 12.63 12.61 -8.02
CA ASP A 383 13.02 12.81 -9.41
C ASP A 383 12.92 14.30 -9.84
N TYR A 384 12.46 15.17 -8.92
CA TYR A 384 12.31 16.58 -9.22
C TYR A 384 13.67 17.27 -9.36
N ASN A 385 13.90 17.92 -10.50
CA ASN A 385 15.10 18.70 -10.73
C ASN A 385 14.81 19.96 -11.56
N ASN A 386 15.09 21.14 -11.00
CA ASN A 386 15.05 22.44 -11.68
C ASN A 386 13.76 22.69 -12.51
N GLY A 387 12.59 22.51 -11.89
CA GLY A 387 11.30 22.75 -12.54
C GLY A 387 10.84 21.63 -13.48
N ARG A 388 11.45 20.46 -13.39
CA ARG A 388 11.10 19.29 -14.20
C ARG A 388 11.06 18.01 -13.39
N PHE A 389 10.13 17.16 -13.77
CA PHE A 389 10.07 15.77 -13.37
C PHE A 389 10.54 14.87 -14.51
N ALA A 390 11.03 13.70 -14.22
CA ALA A 390 11.29 12.67 -15.21
C ALA A 390 9.98 12.32 -15.95
N ASP A 391 10.05 11.94 -17.22
CA ASP A 391 8.89 11.46 -17.98
C ASP A 391 8.83 9.93 -17.91
N PRO A 392 7.91 9.33 -17.12
CA PRO A 392 7.83 7.88 -16.93
C PRO A 392 7.61 7.14 -18.26
N ALA A 393 6.78 7.70 -19.16
CA ALA A 393 6.53 7.08 -20.45
C ALA A 393 7.80 7.03 -21.32
N ARG A 394 8.64 8.06 -21.23
CA ARG A 394 9.94 8.08 -21.91
C ARG A 394 10.89 7.06 -21.30
N MET A 395 10.98 7.00 -19.99
CA MET A 395 11.85 6.07 -19.27
C MET A 395 11.46 4.62 -19.57
N LEU A 396 10.15 4.28 -19.52
CA LEU A 396 9.64 2.97 -19.90
C LEU A 396 9.99 2.56 -21.34
N ARG A 397 9.96 3.52 -22.30
CA ARG A 397 10.37 3.25 -23.70
C ARG A 397 11.84 2.85 -23.80
N GLN A 398 12.69 3.36 -22.93
CA GLN A 398 14.13 3.11 -22.96
C GLN A 398 14.51 1.74 -22.42
N VAL A 399 13.69 1.15 -21.53
CA VAL A 399 13.96 -0.18 -20.97
C VAL A 399 14.10 -1.22 -22.08
N THR A 400 15.19 -1.94 -22.08
CA THR A 400 15.48 -3.00 -23.03
C THR A 400 15.10 -4.37 -22.50
N LEU A 401 14.91 -5.35 -23.41
CA LEU A 401 14.68 -6.75 -23.01
C LEU A 401 15.90 -7.33 -22.29
N GLU A 402 17.10 -6.89 -22.65
CA GLU A 402 18.35 -7.34 -22.02
C GLU A 402 18.42 -6.91 -20.56
N GLU A 403 18.13 -5.64 -20.25
CA GLU A 403 18.05 -5.10 -18.88
C GLU A 403 16.99 -5.82 -18.07
N ALA A 404 15.80 -6.04 -18.66
CA ALA A 404 14.71 -6.77 -17.98
C ALA A 404 15.07 -8.23 -17.69
N ASN A 405 15.78 -8.91 -18.59
CA ASN A 405 16.28 -10.26 -18.36
C ASN A 405 17.39 -10.31 -17.30
N ALA A 406 18.25 -9.30 -17.25
CA ALA A 406 19.27 -9.20 -16.20
C ALA A 406 18.62 -9.03 -14.82
N ALA A 407 17.63 -8.15 -14.71
CA ALA A 407 16.85 -7.95 -13.48
C ALA A 407 16.07 -9.21 -13.09
N LEU A 408 15.43 -9.90 -14.05
CA LEU A 408 14.75 -11.17 -13.84
C LEU A 408 15.67 -12.24 -13.27
N LYS A 409 16.87 -12.38 -13.85
CA LYS A 409 17.86 -13.37 -13.41
C LYS A 409 18.29 -13.12 -11.98
N GLU A 410 18.48 -11.87 -11.60
CA GLU A 410 18.82 -11.50 -10.23
C GLU A 410 17.65 -11.69 -9.28
N LEU A 411 16.42 -11.33 -9.68
CA LEU A 411 15.20 -11.54 -8.89
C LEU A 411 14.97 -13.02 -8.59
N LEU A 412 15.13 -13.89 -9.60
CA LEU A 412 14.87 -15.33 -9.49
C LEU A 412 16.14 -16.15 -9.17
N LYS A 413 17.21 -15.53 -8.63
CA LYS A 413 18.45 -16.24 -8.30
C LYS A 413 18.26 -17.33 -7.26
N ASP A 414 17.32 -17.17 -6.38
CA ASP A 414 16.89 -18.17 -5.38
C ASP A 414 15.42 -18.61 -5.58
N GLN A 415 14.93 -19.45 -4.68
CA GLN A 415 13.58 -20.00 -4.82
C GLN A 415 12.47 -19.05 -4.31
N GLY A 416 12.88 -17.90 -3.75
CA GLY A 416 11.94 -17.01 -3.10
C GLY A 416 11.35 -17.58 -1.80
N TYR A 417 10.41 -16.86 -1.24
CA TYR A 417 9.73 -17.21 -0.01
C TYR A 417 8.26 -17.54 -0.32
N LEU A 418 7.83 -18.77 0.02
CA LEU A 418 6.47 -19.25 -0.19
C LEU A 418 5.71 -19.25 1.13
N ARG A 419 4.61 -18.49 1.20
CA ARG A 419 3.67 -18.51 2.33
C ARG A 419 2.30 -19.00 1.85
N ILE A 420 1.74 -19.99 2.56
CA ILE A 420 0.41 -20.55 2.32
C ILE A 420 -0.43 -20.37 3.58
N GLU A 421 -1.54 -19.67 3.45
CA GLU A 421 -2.48 -19.42 4.54
C GLU A 421 -3.78 -20.19 4.27
N LYS A 422 -4.11 -21.13 5.16
CA LYS A 422 -5.31 -21.95 5.01
C LYS A 422 -6.10 -22.05 6.31
N PRO A 423 -7.43 -22.15 6.26
CA PRO A 423 -8.25 -22.44 7.43
C PRO A 423 -7.86 -23.77 8.09
N PHE A 424 -8.09 -23.86 9.39
CA PHE A 424 -7.78 -25.09 10.15
C PHE A 424 -8.52 -26.29 9.58
N LEU A 425 -9.80 -26.15 9.22
CA LEU A 425 -10.65 -27.21 8.71
C LEU A 425 -11.31 -26.77 7.39
N GLY A 426 -11.27 -27.62 6.36
CA GLY A 426 -12.07 -27.48 5.14
C GLY A 426 -13.49 -28.00 5.33
N TYR A 427 -14.41 -27.61 4.45
CA TYR A 427 -15.80 -28.11 4.50
C TYR A 427 -15.87 -29.61 4.26
N ASP A 428 -15.11 -30.17 3.35
CA ASP A 428 -15.08 -31.61 3.09
C ASP A 428 -14.54 -32.40 4.27
N GLU A 429 -13.51 -31.89 4.94
CA GLU A 429 -12.98 -32.48 6.17
C GLU A 429 -14.02 -32.44 7.31
N LEU A 430 -14.76 -31.31 7.43
CA LEU A 430 -15.85 -31.19 8.39
C LEU A 430 -16.98 -32.19 8.11
N TYR A 431 -17.42 -32.30 6.85
CA TYR A 431 -18.47 -33.27 6.47
C TYR A 431 -18.02 -34.71 6.72
N GLY A 432 -16.76 -35.03 6.44
CA GLY A 432 -16.17 -36.30 6.75
C GLY A 432 -16.18 -36.62 8.25
N LEU A 433 -15.79 -35.65 9.09
CA LEU A 433 -15.84 -35.78 10.56
C LEU A 433 -17.28 -35.97 11.07
N VAL A 434 -18.24 -35.21 10.56
CA VAL A 434 -19.66 -35.34 10.92
C VAL A 434 -20.20 -36.71 10.51
N ALA A 435 -19.91 -37.20 9.30
CA ALA A 435 -20.31 -38.49 8.83
C ALA A 435 -19.73 -39.61 9.70
N LEU A 436 -18.45 -39.51 10.07
CA LEU A 436 -17.78 -40.47 10.93
C LEU A 436 -18.42 -40.49 12.34
N LEU A 437 -18.73 -39.35 12.88
CA LEU A 437 -19.38 -39.20 14.19
C LEU A 437 -20.79 -39.79 14.20
N LEU A 438 -21.58 -39.55 13.16
CA LEU A 438 -22.90 -40.14 12.96
C LEU A 438 -22.81 -41.68 12.81
N GLY A 439 -21.81 -42.17 12.06
CA GLY A 439 -21.53 -43.60 11.92
C GLY A 439 -21.21 -44.27 13.24
N LEU A 440 -20.38 -43.63 14.08
CA LEU A 440 -20.06 -44.08 15.42
C LEU A 440 -21.30 -44.15 16.35
N ILE A 441 -22.14 -43.08 16.31
CA ILE A 441 -23.39 -43.06 17.11
C ILE A 441 -24.31 -44.19 16.70
N LEU A 442 -24.49 -44.41 15.38
CA LEU A 442 -25.29 -45.50 14.85
C LEU A 442 -24.73 -46.88 15.26
N ALA A 443 -23.42 -47.09 15.15
CA ALA A 443 -22.76 -48.31 15.58
C ALA A 443 -22.95 -48.59 17.07
N LEU A 444 -22.78 -47.59 17.90
CA LEU A 444 -23.02 -47.69 19.36
C LEU A 444 -24.48 -47.97 19.67
N GLY A 445 -25.42 -47.36 18.95
CA GLY A 445 -26.86 -47.60 19.06
C GLY A 445 -27.22 -49.04 18.70
N LEU A 446 -26.66 -49.57 17.61
CA LEU A 446 -26.84 -50.97 17.16
C LEU A 446 -26.24 -51.99 18.15
N LEU A 447 -25.07 -51.64 18.73
CA LEU A 447 -24.45 -52.49 19.79
C LEU A 447 -25.28 -52.54 21.03
N ARG A 448 -25.85 -51.41 21.49
CA ARG A 448 -26.75 -51.35 22.63
C ARG A 448 -28.04 -52.09 22.35
N TRP A 449 -28.65 -51.91 21.16
CA TRP A 449 -29.87 -52.64 20.74
C TRP A 449 -29.66 -54.15 20.70
N ARG A 450 -28.52 -54.63 20.19
CA ARG A 450 -28.15 -56.07 20.21
C ARG A 450 -28.00 -56.64 21.62
N ARG A 451 -27.44 -55.85 22.57
CA ARG A 451 -27.29 -56.24 23.99
C ARG A 451 -28.62 -56.26 24.75
N HIS A 452 -29.63 -55.53 24.30
CA HIS A 452 -30.94 -55.46 24.96
C HIS A 452 -32.01 -56.25 24.23
N LYS A 453 -31.65 -57.08 23.24
CA LYS A 453 -32.61 -58.03 22.66
C LYS A 453 -33.04 -59.03 23.72
N PRO A 454 -34.37 -59.07 24.14
CA PRO A 454 -34.81 -60.07 25.09
C PRO A 454 -34.67 -61.44 24.45
N GLU A 455 -34.13 -62.40 25.23
CA GLU A 455 -34.11 -63.83 24.88
C GLU A 455 -35.55 -64.24 24.59
N ARG A 456 -35.83 -64.83 23.40
CA ARG A 456 -37.12 -65.43 23.11
C ARG A 456 -37.37 -66.55 24.10
N PRO A 457 -38.54 -66.54 24.81
CA PRO A 457 -38.85 -67.66 25.70
C PRO A 457 -38.88 -68.96 24.91
N SER A 458 -38.04 -69.89 25.35
CA SER A 458 -37.99 -71.25 24.81
C SER A 458 -39.34 -71.91 24.97
N GLY A 459 -39.87 -72.42 23.85
CA GLY A 459 -41.21 -72.98 23.75
C GLY A 459 -41.55 -73.97 24.84
N ALA A 460 -42.69 -73.75 25.48
CA ALA A 460 -43.32 -74.73 26.35
C ALA A 460 -43.71 -75.99 25.56
N THR A 461 -43.04 -77.07 25.85
CA THR A 461 -43.40 -78.41 25.41
C THR A 461 -44.71 -78.79 26.08
N ARG A 462 -45.77 -78.85 25.29
CA ARG A 462 -47.08 -79.42 25.66
C ARG A 462 -46.92 -80.94 25.78
N LYS A 463 -46.89 -81.46 27.03
CA LYS A 463 -47.13 -82.89 27.30
C LYS A 463 -48.63 -83.07 27.46
N ARG A 464 -49.08 -84.15 26.82
CA ARG A 464 -50.41 -84.75 27.02
C ARG A 464 -50.59 -85.25 28.44
#